data_fed4a9683790bdeca8fd8686b239e91c
#
_entry.id   fed4a9683790bdeca8fd8686b239e91c
#
_cell.length_a   1.000
_cell.length_b   1.000
_cell.length_c   1.000
_cell.angle_alpha   90.00
_cell.angle_beta   90.00
_cell.angle_gamma   90.00
#
_symmetry.space_group_name_H-M   'P 1'
#
loop_
_entity.id
_entity.type
_entity.pdbx_description
1 polymer ?
#
loop_
_entity_poly.entity_id
_entity_poly.type
_entity_poly.pdbx_seq_one_letter_code
_entity_poly.pdbx_strand_id
1 'polypeptide(L)'
;MKTHPLVSFVAVTVVSLSVAMADEKISEVPPAPGTALKEATLESVDAALKHGVDFLIVDQNPNGSWGGPTRTKGLNIYAPLPGAHHAFRAGASGLALAGLIDAADVRPEAVAAVAKGAEWTEKELPKLRRAEMTTTYNAWGHAYGLRAISRLHGLAKTEAEKSKWRTLGQQQVDLVNRYEDINGGWGYLDLFDDLATQKPSGITTSFTTATVLLAMHEGREEMGLKLDEKVVASSLLSIQRQRTPDESYVYSHDHRYSPRSPINRPAGSLARSQACNACLRDFGDETITDEVIHTWAERFLQREGFLSIGRKRPVPH
;
A
#
# COMPACT_ATOMS: atom_id res chain seq x y z
N MET A 1 23.82 -25.37 -72.63
CA MET A 1 23.00 -25.85 -71.52
C MET A 1 22.79 -24.67 -70.56
N LYS A 2 21.59 -24.09 -70.58
CA LYS A 2 21.22 -22.95 -69.68
C LYS A 2 20.25 -23.50 -68.62
N THR A 3 20.67 -23.48 -67.36
CA THR A 3 19.87 -23.85 -66.23
C THR A 3 19.19 -22.59 -65.65
N HIS A 4 17.86 -22.56 -65.65
CA HIS A 4 17.05 -21.54 -65.00
C HIS A 4 16.87 -21.91 -63.54
N PRO A 5 16.95 -20.98 -62.60
CA PRO A 5 16.50 -21.22 -61.20
C PRO A 5 15.00 -21.02 -61.07
N LEU A 6 14.33 -22.00 -60.47
CA LEU A 6 12.94 -21.90 -60.00
C LEU A 6 12.87 -20.91 -58.83
N VAL A 7 12.06 -19.88 -58.97
CA VAL A 7 11.64 -18.99 -57.87
C VAL A 7 10.36 -19.55 -57.29
N SER A 8 10.45 -20.11 -56.09
CA SER A 8 9.26 -20.52 -55.33
C SER A 8 8.62 -19.30 -54.66
N PHE A 9 7.43 -18.93 -55.11
CA PHE A 9 6.57 -17.97 -54.42
C PHE A 9 5.90 -18.66 -53.22
N VAL A 10 6.26 -18.28 -52.01
CA VAL A 10 5.51 -18.63 -50.79
C VAL A 10 4.46 -17.56 -50.62
N ALA A 11 3.20 -17.89 -50.86
CA ALA A 11 2.06 -17.06 -50.55
C ALA A 11 1.80 -17.10 -49.03
N VAL A 12 2.13 -16.03 -48.33
CA VAL A 12 1.75 -15.85 -46.92
C VAL A 12 0.31 -15.38 -46.89
N THR A 13 -0.60 -16.28 -46.57
CA THR A 13 -2.01 -15.94 -46.33
C THR A 13 -2.10 -15.33 -44.91
N VAL A 14 -2.24 -14.01 -44.83
CA VAL A 14 -2.54 -13.32 -43.60
C VAL A 14 -4.02 -13.57 -43.28
N VAL A 15 -4.28 -14.50 -42.38
CA VAL A 15 -5.61 -14.67 -41.80
C VAL A 15 -5.80 -13.58 -40.74
N SER A 16 -6.55 -12.54 -41.10
CA SER A 16 -7.01 -11.52 -40.19
C SER A 16 -8.04 -12.16 -39.25
N LEU A 17 -7.62 -12.61 -38.07
CA LEU A 17 -8.54 -12.95 -37.01
C LEU A 17 -9.03 -11.61 -36.41
N SER A 18 -10.19 -11.17 -36.86
CA SER A 18 -11.00 -10.16 -36.16
C SER A 18 -11.46 -10.79 -34.86
N VAL A 19 -10.72 -10.57 -33.79
CA VAL A 19 -11.22 -10.83 -32.43
C VAL A 19 -12.28 -9.78 -32.20
N ALA A 20 -13.57 -10.15 -32.40
CA ALA A 20 -14.68 -9.40 -31.84
C ALA A 20 -14.44 -9.36 -30.33
N MET A 21 -14.03 -8.19 -29.83
CA MET A 21 -14.08 -7.86 -28.42
C MET A 21 -15.58 -7.88 -28.08
N ALA A 22 -16.07 -9.03 -27.68
CA ALA A 22 -17.33 -9.09 -26.98
C ALA A 22 -17.14 -8.19 -25.76
N ASP A 23 -17.94 -7.14 -25.66
CA ASP A 23 -18.21 -6.46 -24.41
C ASP A 23 -18.71 -7.53 -23.44
N GLU A 24 -17.77 -8.16 -22.76
CA GLU A 24 -18.06 -8.99 -21.62
C GLU A 24 -18.51 -8.00 -20.55
N LYS A 25 -19.84 -7.73 -20.54
CA LYS A 25 -20.51 -7.12 -19.40
C LYS A 25 -19.92 -7.80 -18.20
N ILE A 26 -19.12 -7.04 -17.44
CA ILE A 26 -18.54 -7.52 -16.18
C ILE A 26 -19.72 -8.08 -15.42
N SER A 27 -19.81 -9.41 -15.36
CA SER A 27 -20.86 -10.14 -14.70
C SER A 27 -20.96 -9.54 -13.30
N GLU A 28 -22.06 -8.85 -13.03
CA GLU A 28 -22.40 -8.43 -11.68
C GLU A 28 -22.36 -9.68 -10.83
N VAL A 29 -21.31 -9.80 -10.04
CA VAL A 29 -21.21 -10.90 -9.07
C VAL A 29 -22.34 -10.66 -8.10
N PRO A 30 -23.36 -11.54 -8.06
CA PRO A 30 -24.48 -11.33 -7.18
C PRO A 30 -23.96 -11.19 -5.74
N PRO A 31 -24.56 -10.28 -4.94
CA PRO A 31 -24.20 -10.16 -3.52
C PRO A 31 -24.33 -11.50 -2.86
N ALA A 32 -23.43 -11.80 -1.93
CA ALA A 32 -23.44 -13.06 -1.18
C ALA A 32 -24.84 -13.27 -0.56
N PRO A 33 -25.45 -14.45 -0.72
CA PRO A 33 -26.80 -14.69 -0.22
C PRO A 33 -26.85 -14.41 1.30
N GLY A 34 -27.64 -13.45 1.74
CA GLY A 34 -28.03 -13.32 3.13
C GLY A 34 -27.62 -12.05 3.88
N THR A 35 -26.97 -11.08 3.25
CA THR A 35 -26.70 -9.80 3.94
C THR A 35 -27.19 -8.64 3.08
N ALA A 36 -28.45 -8.25 3.29
CA ALA A 36 -28.84 -6.89 2.90
C ALA A 36 -27.90 -5.94 3.68
N LEU A 37 -27.09 -5.17 2.97
CA LEU A 37 -26.31 -4.09 3.58
C LEU A 37 -27.32 -3.20 4.31
N LYS A 38 -27.19 -3.11 5.64
CA LYS A 38 -27.97 -2.15 6.40
C LYS A 38 -27.53 -0.78 5.94
N GLU A 39 -28.49 0.09 5.68
CA GLU A 39 -28.21 1.49 5.38
C GLU A 39 -27.34 2.09 6.50
N ALA A 40 -26.21 2.70 6.11
CA ALA A 40 -25.31 3.31 7.07
C ALA A 40 -25.93 4.62 7.57
N THR A 41 -26.22 4.69 8.85
CA THR A 41 -26.65 5.92 9.52
C THR A 41 -25.45 6.58 10.20
N LEU A 42 -25.52 7.89 10.44
CA LEU A 42 -24.48 8.60 11.20
C LEU A 42 -24.24 7.97 12.57
N GLU A 43 -25.31 7.53 13.25
CA GLU A 43 -25.21 6.82 14.52
C GLU A 43 -24.44 5.49 14.40
N SER A 44 -24.69 4.71 13.34
CA SER A 44 -24.00 3.45 13.13
C SER A 44 -22.52 3.67 12.78
N VAL A 45 -22.21 4.72 12.06
CA VAL A 45 -20.82 5.13 11.76
C VAL A 45 -20.09 5.57 13.03
N ASP A 46 -20.74 6.41 13.86
CA ASP A 46 -20.18 6.87 15.14
C ASP A 46 -19.92 5.70 16.11
N ALA A 47 -20.88 4.78 16.21
CA ALA A 47 -20.70 3.56 17.01
C ALA A 47 -19.54 2.69 16.49
N ALA A 48 -19.36 2.58 15.18
CA ALA A 48 -18.26 1.84 14.59
C ALA A 48 -16.90 2.52 14.85
N LEU A 49 -16.83 3.84 14.73
CA LEU A 49 -15.64 4.64 15.09
C LEU A 49 -15.27 4.44 16.55
N LYS A 50 -16.26 4.59 17.46
CA LYS A 50 -16.03 4.36 18.88
C LYS A 50 -15.47 2.97 19.14
N HIS A 51 -16.05 1.93 18.57
CA HIS A 51 -15.58 0.56 18.70
C HIS A 51 -14.13 0.39 18.19
N GLY A 52 -13.79 1.02 17.08
CA GLY A 52 -12.43 1.01 16.52
C GLY A 52 -11.42 1.67 17.47
N VAL A 53 -11.76 2.83 18.04
CA VAL A 53 -10.93 3.54 19.00
C VAL A 53 -10.75 2.72 20.30
N ASP A 54 -11.85 2.21 20.86
CA ASP A 54 -11.83 1.37 22.07
C ASP A 54 -10.93 0.15 21.87
N PHE A 55 -11.03 -0.52 20.68
CA PHE A 55 -10.18 -1.62 20.32
C PHE A 55 -8.69 -1.24 20.29
N LEU A 56 -8.34 -0.15 19.62
CA LEU A 56 -6.95 0.30 19.53
C LEU A 56 -6.37 0.71 20.87
N ILE A 57 -7.16 1.32 21.76
CA ILE A 57 -6.73 1.68 23.11
C ILE A 57 -6.43 0.41 23.93
N VAL A 58 -7.31 -0.58 23.89
CA VAL A 58 -7.16 -1.85 24.63
C VAL A 58 -6.02 -2.69 24.09
N ASP A 59 -5.82 -2.71 22.77
CA ASP A 59 -4.79 -3.52 22.09
C ASP A 59 -3.40 -2.86 22.12
N GLN A 60 -3.27 -1.65 22.66
CA GLN A 60 -1.97 -0.98 22.77
C GLN A 60 -1.04 -1.71 23.72
N ASN A 61 0.14 -2.07 23.25
CA ASN A 61 1.19 -2.65 24.09
C ASN A 61 1.61 -1.67 25.21
N PRO A 62 2.11 -2.18 26.37
CA PRO A 62 2.57 -1.33 27.46
C PRO A 62 3.65 -0.31 27.06
N ASN A 63 4.42 -0.59 26.02
CA ASN A 63 5.45 0.32 25.50
C ASN A 63 4.91 1.35 24.49
N GLY A 64 3.61 1.43 24.26
CA GLY A 64 2.98 2.38 23.36
C GLY A 64 2.83 1.93 21.91
N SER A 65 3.39 0.77 21.51
CA SER A 65 3.25 0.25 20.17
C SER A 65 1.97 -0.55 19.96
N TRP A 66 1.68 -0.91 18.72
CA TRP A 66 0.69 -1.90 18.33
C TRP A 66 1.32 -3.05 17.56
N GLY A 67 0.64 -4.17 17.52
CA GLY A 67 1.12 -5.40 16.87
C GLY A 67 1.96 -6.29 17.77
N GLY A 68 1.82 -7.60 17.54
CA GLY A 68 2.52 -8.63 18.31
C GLY A 68 4.00 -8.72 17.96
N PRO A 69 4.84 -9.09 18.93
CA PRO A 69 6.25 -9.41 18.69
C PRO A 69 6.45 -10.84 18.20
N THR A 70 5.42 -11.67 18.28
CA THR A 70 5.53 -13.09 18.14
C THR A 70 5.14 -13.56 16.75
N ARG A 71 5.60 -14.72 16.43
CA ARG A 71 5.35 -15.43 15.19
C ARG A 71 3.87 -15.43 14.84
N THR A 72 3.58 -14.99 13.64
CA THR A 72 2.22 -14.91 13.15
C THR A 72 1.72 -16.25 12.64
N LYS A 73 2.34 -16.85 11.65
CA LYS A 73 1.95 -18.13 11.08
C LYS A 73 3.14 -19.07 10.96
N GLY A 74 2.92 -20.37 11.16
CA GLY A 74 3.95 -21.37 10.97
C GLY A 74 4.51 -21.45 9.56
N LEU A 75 3.75 -21.00 8.56
CA LEU A 75 4.16 -20.94 7.16
C LEU A 75 4.66 -19.56 6.71
N ASN A 76 4.69 -18.57 7.58
CA ASN A 76 5.22 -17.27 7.24
C ASN A 76 6.75 -17.29 7.38
N ILE A 77 7.43 -17.55 6.29
CA ILE A 77 8.88 -17.66 6.23
C ILE A 77 9.62 -16.34 6.47
N TYR A 78 8.91 -15.20 6.39
CA TYR A 78 9.52 -13.87 6.52
C TYR A 78 9.32 -13.22 7.88
N ALA A 79 8.25 -13.56 8.60
CA ALA A 79 7.94 -12.97 9.90
C ALA A 79 8.82 -13.43 11.08
N PRO A 80 9.46 -14.61 11.08
CA PRO A 80 10.30 -15.04 12.18
C PRO A 80 11.56 -14.20 12.40
N LEU A 81 11.98 -13.42 11.42
CA LEU A 81 13.19 -12.62 11.51
C LEU A 81 12.99 -11.43 12.48
N PRO A 82 13.86 -11.25 13.48
CA PRO A 82 13.68 -10.19 14.49
C PRO A 82 13.50 -8.79 13.91
N GLY A 83 14.26 -8.44 12.87
CA GLY A 83 14.12 -7.17 12.19
C GLY A 83 12.81 -7.02 11.41
N ALA A 84 12.27 -8.11 10.83
CA ALA A 84 10.97 -8.12 10.18
C ALA A 84 9.83 -7.88 11.18
N HIS A 85 9.91 -8.47 12.39
CA HIS A 85 8.95 -8.19 13.46
C HIS A 85 8.92 -6.71 13.85
N HIS A 86 10.08 -6.06 13.90
CA HIS A 86 10.17 -4.63 14.18
C HIS A 86 9.54 -3.81 13.04
N ALA A 87 9.76 -4.18 11.78
CA ALA A 87 9.17 -3.54 10.63
C ALA A 87 7.63 -3.63 10.63
N PHE A 88 7.07 -4.83 10.89
CA PHE A 88 5.63 -5.00 11.01
C PHE A 88 5.04 -4.22 12.18
N ARG A 89 5.71 -4.22 13.34
CA ARG A 89 5.28 -3.42 14.49
C ARG A 89 5.31 -1.93 14.18
N ALA A 90 6.34 -1.43 13.52
CA ALA A 90 6.44 -0.05 13.10
C ALA A 90 5.30 0.33 12.15
N GLY A 91 4.99 -0.53 11.16
CA GLY A 91 3.88 -0.33 10.26
C GLY A 91 2.52 -0.31 10.96
N ALA A 92 2.24 -1.31 11.81
CA ALA A 92 1.00 -1.41 12.57
C ALA A 92 0.85 -0.22 13.54
N SER A 93 1.92 0.13 14.25
CA SER A 93 1.91 1.27 15.18
C SER A 93 1.69 2.59 14.46
N GLY A 94 2.31 2.80 13.30
CA GLY A 94 2.10 4.00 12.50
C GLY A 94 0.65 4.16 12.04
N LEU A 95 0.03 3.07 11.54
CA LEU A 95 -1.39 3.09 11.14
C LEU A 95 -2.32 3.33 12.33
N ALA A 96 -2.13 2.61 13.42
CA ALA A 96 -2.97 2.74 14.61
C ALA A 96 -2.86 4.15 15.22
N LEU A 97 -1.65 4.68 15.32
CA LEU A 97 -1.41 6.02 15.85
C LEU A 97 -2.04 7.10 14.98
N ALA A 98 -1.86 7.01 13.65
CA ALA A 98 -2.51 7.95 12.74
C ALA A 98 -4.03 7.92 12.87
N GLY A 99 -4.65 6.74 12.89
CA GLY A 99 -6.09 6.59 13.08
C GLY A 99 -6.59 7.11 14.42
N LEU A 100 -5.85 6.93 15.51
CA LEU A 100 -6.20 7.49 16.81
C LEU A 100 -6.09 9.01 16.84
N ILE A 101 -5.10 9.60 16.18
CA ILE A 101 -4.96 11.05 16.06
C ILE A 101 -6.13 11.64 15.27
N ASP A 102 -6.46 11.04 14.13
CA ASP A 102 -7.58 11.49 13.29
C ASP A 102 -8.94 11.38 14.03
N ALA A 103 -9.06 10.46 15.00
CA ALA A 103 -10.25 10.30 15.83
C ALA A 103 -10.21 11.10 17.16
N ALA A 104 -9.09 11.71 17.54
CA ALA A 104 -8.91 12.32 18.86
C ALA A 104 -9.85 13.48 19.15
N ASP A 105 -10.25 14.25 18.15
CA ASP A 105 -11.19 15.37 18.30
C ASP A 105 -12.60 14.90 18.68
N VAL A 106 -12.99 13.72 18.22
CA VAL A 106 -14.31 13.14 18.52
C VAL A 106 -14.26 12.05 19.60
N ARG A 107 -13.05 11.64 20.00
CA ARG A 107 -12.78 10.59 21.01
C ARG A 107 -11.64 11.00 21.95
N PRO A 108 -11.91 11.89 22.91
CA PRO A 108 -10.88 12.39 23.85
C PRO A 108 -10.14 11.29 24.63
N GLU A 109 -10.76 10.14 24.82
CA GLU A 109 -10.15 8.98 25.47
C GLU A 109 -8.92 8.43 24.74
N ALA A 110 -8.76 8.74 23.45
CA ALA A 110 -7.59 8.35 22.66
C ALA A 110 -6.31 9.11 23.04
N VAL A 111 -6.41 10.27 23.68
CA VAL A 111 -5.27 11.18 23.93
C VAL A 111 -4.12 10.50 24.68
N ALA A 112 -4.41 9.69 25.70
CA ALA A 112 -3.37 8.99 26.46
C ALA A 112 -2.66 7.91 25.61
N ALA A 113 -3.40 7.21 24.75
CA ALA A 113 -2.83 6.22 23.84
C ALA A 113 -1.99 6.88 22.75
N VAL A 114 -2.43 8.03 22.24
CA VAL A 114 -1.67 8.86 21.29
C VAL A 114 -0.33 9.29 21.89
N ALA A 115 -0.32 9.78 23.13
CA ALA A 115 0.91 10.20 23.79
C ALA A 115 1.94 9.05 23.89
N LYS A 116 1.51 7.86 24.34
CA LYS A 116 2.39 6.68 24.40
C LYS A 116 2.87 6.23 23.00
N GLY A 117 1.99 6.28 22.01
CA GLY A 117 2.33 5.96 20.64
C GLY A 117 3.36 6.94 20.05
N ALA A 118 3.24 8.22 20.38
CA ALA A 118 4.21 9.25 19.99
C ALA A 118 5.60 9.00 20.59
N GLU A 119 5.67 8.71 21.89
CA GLU A 119 6.94 8.35 22.55
C GLU A 119 7.60 7.12 21.90
N TRP A 120 6.80 6.09 21.63
CA TRP A 120 7.31 4.91 20.96
C TRP A 120 7.83 5.23 19.55
N THR A 121 7.09 6.02 18.79
CA THR A 121 7.47 6.41 17.41
C THR A 121 8.79 7.18 17.43
N GLU A 122 8.95 8.15 18.31
CA GLU A 122 10.17 8.93 18.44
C GLU A 122 11.39 8.06 18.78
N LYS A 123 11.22 7.09 19.68
CA LYS A 123 12.30 6.25 20.20
C LYS A 123 12.65 5.06 19.30
N GLU A 124 11.66 4.42 18.70
CA GLU A 124 11.83 3.11 18.08
C GLU A 124 11.82 3.16 16.54
N LEU A 125 11.12 4.13 15.94
CA LEU A 125 11.08 4.24 14.47
C LEU A 125 12.47 4.51 13.86
N PRO A 126 13.36 5.32 14.45
CA PRO A 126 14.73 5.52 13.93
C PRO A 126 15.59 4.26 13.91
N LYS A 127 15.21 3.23 14.65
CA LYS A 127 15.90 1.93 14.69
C LYS A 127 15.47 0.98 13.58
N LEU A 128 14.49 1.38 12.78
CA LEU A 128 13.97 0.56 11.71
C LEU A 128 15.04 0.36 10.64
N ARG A 129 15.26 -0.89 10.28
CA ARG A 129 16.28 -1.29 9.28
C ARG A 129 15.82 -2.52 8.52
N ARG A 130 16.43 -2.75 7.37
CA ARG A 130 16.28 -4.01 6.63
C ARG A 130 16.72 -5.18 7.51
N ALA A 131 15.85 -6.18 7.64
CA ALA A 131 16.11 -7.33 8.52
C ALA A 131 17.20 -8.25 7.95
N GLU A 132 17.16 -8.47 6.64
CA GLU A 132 18.10 -9.26 5.87
C GLU A 132 18.11 -8.81 4.39
N MET A 133 18.98 -9.38 3.59
CA MET A 133 19.15 -8.97 2.18
C MET A 133 17.91 -9.23 1.32
N THR A 134 17.06 -10.20 1.66
CA THR A 134 15.91 -10.60 0.85
C THR A 134 14.59 -9.97 1.30
N THR A 135 14.58 -9.13 2.35
CA THR A 135 13.36 -8.50 2.84
C THR A 135 13.48 -6.98 2.94
N THR A 136 12.45 -6.29 2.44
CA THR A 136 12.31 -4.83 2.52
C THR A 136 11.00 -4.43 3.22
N TYR A 137 10.49 -5.26 4.14
CA TYR A 137 9.29 -4.96 4.93
C TYR A 137 9.35 -3.64 5.68
N ASN A 138 10.55 -3.17 5.97
CA ASN A 138 10.80 -1.86 6.55
C ASN A 138 10.27 -0.70 5.68
N ALA A 139 10.08 -0.88 4.36
CA ALA A 139 9.42 0.12 3.52
C ALA A 139 8.04 0.51 4.06
N TRP A 140 7.23 -0.47 4.49
CA TRP A 140 5.94 -0.20 5.14
C TRP A 140 6.09 0.47 6.51
N GLY A 141 7.08 0.07 7.30
CA GLY A 141 7.37 0.70 8.58
C GLY A 141 7.73 2.18 8.42
N HIS A 142 8.56 2.51 7.44
CA HIS A 142 8.89 3.90 7.10
C HIS A 142 7.67 4.68 6.61
N ALA A 143 6.88 4.12 5.67
CA ALA A 143 5.72 4.79 5.09
C ALA A 143 4.64 5.08 6.14
N TYR A 144 4.19 4.08 6.88
CA TYR A 144 3.15 4.27 7.89
C TYR A 144 3.67 5.05 9.11
N GLY A 145 4.95 4.92 9.45
CA GLY A 145 5.61 5.77 10.44
C GLY A 145 5.60 7.23 10.01
N LEU A 146 5.90 7.51 8.75
CA LEU A 146 5.86 8.88 8.20
C LEU A 146 4.45 9.49 8.28
N ARG A 147 3.40 8.71 7.98
CA ARG A 147 2.02 9.16 8.14
C ARG A 147 1.68 9.54 9.58
N ALA A 148 2.11 8.72 10.55
CA ALA A 148 1.94 9.05 11.96
C ALA A 148 2.69 10.33 12.34
N ILE A 149 3.91 10.51 11.85
CA ILE A 149 4.73 11.71 12.08
C ILE A 149 4.03 12.96 11.53
N SER A 150 3.42 12.90 10.34
CA SER A 150 2.65 14.02 9.77
C SER A 150 1.52 14.45 10.71
N ARG A 151 0.75 13.49 11.26
CA ARG A 151 -0.30 13.81 12.24
C ARG A 151 0.27 14.39 13.54
N LEU A 152 1.35 13.81 14.06
CA LEU A 152 2.02 14.31 15.25
C LEU A 152 2.57 15.73 15.05
N HIS A 153 3.08 16.04 13.86
CA HIS A 153 3.47 17.40 13.50
C HIS A 153 2.29 18.37 13.54
N GLY A 154 1.13 17.96 13.02
CA GLY A 154 -0.11 18.75 13.09
C GLY A 154 -0.59 19.02 14.53
N LEU A 155 -0.40 18.07 15.46
CA LEU A 155 -0.72 18.23 16.87
C LEU A 155 0.29 19.08 17.66
N ALA A 156 1.51 19.28 17.13
CA ALA A 156 2.60 19.96 17.82
C ALA A 156 2.24 21.43 18.12
N LYS A 157 2.47 21.87 19.37
CA LYS A 157 2.13 23.20 19.84
C LYS A 157 3.28 24.21 19.68
N THR A 158 4.52 23.73 19.60
CA THR A 158 5.71 24.56 19.54
C THR A 158 6.51 24.30 18.28
N GLU A 159 7.28 25.29 17.83
CA GLU A 159 8.18 25.12 16.68
C GLU A 159 9.28 24.07 16.96
N ALA A 160 9.69 23.92 18.21
CA ALA A 160 10.65 22.89 18.58
C ALA A 160 10.08 21.47 18.34
N GLU A 161 8.83 21.22 18.74
CA GLU A 161 8.14 19.96 18.47
C GLU A 161 7.92 19.74 16.97
N LYS A 162 7.46 20.75 16.25
CA LYS A 162 7.31 20.68 14.79
C LYS A 162 8.62 20.37 14.11
N SER A 163 9.70 21.05 14.49
CA SER A 163 11.04 20.81 13.96
C SER A 163 11.52 19.39 14.24
N LYS A 164 11.25 18.84 15.44
CA LYS A 164 11.55 17.46 15.79
C LYS A 164 10.86 16.48 14.84
N TRP A 165 9.55 16.62 14.65
CA TRP A 165 8.77 15.73 13.78
C TRP A 165 9.18 15.89 12.31
N ARG A 166 9.44 17.12 11.86
CA ARG A 166 9.95 17.37 10.50
C ARG A 166 11.30 16.67 10.26
N THR A 167 12.21 16.77 11.21
CA THR A 167 13.53 16.11 11.13
C THR A 167 13.38 14.59 11.07
N LEU A 168 12.55 14.01 11.93
CA LEU A 168 12.28 12.57 11.94
C LEU A 168 11.58 12.13 10.64
N GLY A 169 10.65 12.92 10.14
CA GLY A 169 9.96 12.68 8.86
C GLY A 169 10.93 12.66 7.68
N GLN A 170 11.82 13.66 7.59
CA GLN A 170 12.83 13.69 6.54
C GLN A 170 13.75 12.47 6.60
N GLN A 171 14.15 12.06 7.78
CA GLN A 171 14.94 10.84 7.97
C GLN A 171 14.20 9.59 7.43
N GLN A 172 12.87 9.49 7.61
CA GLN A 172 12.11 8.35 7.08
C GLN A 172 12.06 8.37 5.54
N VAL A 173 11.90 9.54 4.93
CA VAL A 173 11.96 9.71 3.47
C VAL A 173 13.34 9.28 2.94
N ASP A 174 14.42 9.77 3.55
CA ASP A 174 15.79 9.44 3.13
C ASP A 174 16.11 7.96 3.28
N LEU A 175 15.58 7.32 4.32
CA LEU A 175 15.77 5.88 4.56
C LEU A 175 14.99 5.04 3.56
N VAL A 176 13.71 5.34 3.31
CA VAL A 176 12.91 4.54 2.39
C VAL A 176 13.40 4.64 0.95
N ASN A 177 13.94 5.80 0.55
CA ASN A 177 14.52 5.98 -0.79
C ASN A 177 15.67 5.01 -1.09
N ARG A 178 16.37 4.52 -0.06
CA ARG A 178 17.44 3.51 -0.22
C ARG A 178 16.92 2.16 -0.70
N TYR A 179 15.63 1.91 -0.53
CA TYR A 179 14.97 0.65 -0.90
C TYR A 179 14.14 0.78 -2.19
N GLU A 180 14.26 1.89 -2.90
CA GLU A 180 13.67 2.00 -4.23
C GLU A 180 14.26 0.94 -5.17
N ASP A 181 13.38 0.21 -5.86
CA ASP A 181 13.75 -0.77 -6.88
C ASP A 181 14.34 -0.08 -8.12
N ILE A 182 15.26 -0.73 -8.82
CA ILE A 182 15.85 -0.21 -10.06
C ILE A 182 14.81 0.10 -11.15
N ASN A 183 13.62 -0.52 -11.09
CA ASN A 183 12.50 -0.27 -12.00
C ASN A 183 11.58 0.87 -11.52
N GLY A 184 11.94 1.53 -10.43
CA GLY A 184 11.12 2.52 -9.74
C GLY A 184 10.11 1.89 -8.77
N GLY A 185 9.85 2.59 -7.66
CA GLY A 185 8.92 2.14 -6.63
C GLY A 185 9.50 1.13 -5.65
N TRP A 186 8.63 0.49 -4.88
CA TRP A 186 9.02 -0.37 -3.77
C TRP A 186 8.29 -1.71 -3.80
N GLY A 187 9.01 -2.75 -3.40
CA GLY A 187 8.47 -4.03 -2.99
C GLY A 187 8.64 -4.26 -1.49
N TYR A 188 8.30 -5.44 -1.05
CA TYR A 188 8.55 -5.91 0.32
C TYR A 188 9.46 -7.15 0.34
N LEU A 189 9.78 -7.67 -0.82
CA LEU A 189 10.78 -8.70 -1.04
C LEU A 189 11.81 -8.19 -2.05
N ASP A 190 13.04 -8.59 -1.85
CA ASP A 190 14.15 -8.34 -2.73
C ASP A 190 14.91 -9.65 -2.92
N LEU A 191 14.52 -10.37 -3.96
CA LEU A 191 15.09 -11.69 -4.27
C LEU A 191 16.36 -11.59 -5.13
N PHE A 192 16.59 -10.41 -5.73
CA PHE A 192 17.69 -10.16 -6.66
C PHE A 192 18.23 -8.75 -6.46
N ASP A 193 19.23 -8.59 -5.60
CA ASP A 193 19.94 -7.31 -5.49
C ASP A 193 20.69 -7.00 -6.80
N ASP A 194 20.56 -5.79 -7.30
CA ASP A 194 21.45 -5.30 -8.35
C ASP A 194 22.84 -5.01 -7.76
N LEU A 195 23.83 -5.78 -8.20
CA LEU A 195 25.19 -5.71 -7.66
C LEU A 195 25.90 -4.38 -7.94
N ALA A 196 25.51 -3.69 -9.02
CA ALA A 196 26.14 -2.43 -9.41
C ALA A 196 25.60 -1.25 -8.59
N THR A 197 24.32 -1.23 -8.34
CA THR A 197 23.64 -0.12 -7.62
C THR A 197 23.38 -0.43 -6.15
N GLN A 198 23.47 -1.70 -5.73
CA GLN A 198 23.06 -2.20 -4.42
C GLN A 198 21.59 -1.87 -4.07
N LYS A 199 20.77 -1.66 -5.10
CA LYS A 199 19.33 -1.44 -4.98
C LYS A 199 18.58 -2.74 -5.17
N PRO A 200 17.37 -2.86 -4.60
CA PRO A 200 16.45 -3.94 -4.94
C PRO A 200 16.20 -4.01 -6.44
N SER A 201 16.15 -5.22 -6.99
CA SER A 201 15.97 -5.47 -8.44
C SER A 201 14.94 -6.56 -8.72
N GLY A 202 13.96 -6.70 -7.85
CA GLY A 202 13.09 -7.86 -7.96
C GLY A 202 11.63 -7.53 -8.12
N ILE A 203 10.95 -7.27 -7.04
CA ILE A 203 9.49 -7.28 -7.03
C ILE A 203 8.96 -5.93 -6.57
N THR A 204 8.92 -4.96 -7.48
CA THR A 204 8.15 -3.74 -7.25
C THR A 204 6.66 -4.06 -7.27
N THR A 205 5.96 -3.80 -6.20
CA THR A 205 4.51 -3.98 -6.11
C THR A 205 3.77 -2.65 -6.20
N SER A 206 2.64 -2.65 -6.92
CA SER A 206 1.85 -1.43 -7.14
C SER A 206 1.41 -0.78 -5.83
N PHE A 207 0.89 -1.58 -4.91
CA PHE A 207 0.34 -1.09 -3.64
C PHE A 207 1.41 -0.66 -2.61
N THR A 208 2.57 -1.29 -2.56
CA THR A 208 3.66 -0.82 -1.69
C THR A 208 4.18 0.51 -2.19
N THR A 209 4.35 0.64 -3.52
CA THR A 209 4.77 1.88 -4.15
C THR A 209 3.76 3.00 -3.88
N ALA A 210 2.46 2.74 -4.07
CA ALA A 210 1.42 3.72 -3.77
C ALA A 210 1.42 4.12 -2.28
N THR A 211 1.60 3.16 -1.37
CA THR A 211 1.64 3.45 0.08
C THR A 211 2.79 4.38 0.45
N VAL A 212 3.98 4.14 -0.10
CA VAL A 212 5.16 4.98 0.16
C VAL A 212 4.96 6.38 -0.43
N LEU A 213 4.52 6.47 -1.69
CA LEU A 213 4.29 7.76 -2.34
C LEU A 213 3.20 8.60 -1.64
N LEU A 214 2.09 7.98 -1.22
CA LEU A 214 1.05 8.67 -0.45
C LEU A 214 1.60 9.24 0.85
N ALA A 215 2.42 8.48 1.57
CA ALA A 215 3.06 8.97 2.79
C ALA A 215 4.06 10.09 2.53
N MET A 216 4.82 10.00 1.43
CA MET A 216 5.73 11.07 1.01
C MET A 216 4.99 12.33 0.60
N HIS A 217 3.91 12.20 -0.17
CA HIS A 217 3.07 13.34 -0.57
C HIS A 217 2.52 14.05 0.65
N GLU A 218 1.92 13.32 1.56
CA GLU A 218 1.42 13.86 2.82
C GLU A 218 2.53 14.55 3.63
N GLY A 219 3.70 13.93 3.74
CA GLY A 219 4.85 14.52 4.42
C GLY A 219 5.33 15.83 3.77
N ARG A 220 5.28 15.92 2.45
CA ARG A 220 5.60 17.15 1.71
C ARG A 220 4.57 18.24 1.99
N GLU A 221 3.29 17.95 1.88
CA GLU A 221 2.21 18.94 2.05
C GLU A 221 2.11 19.42 3.51
N GLU A 222 2.19 18.52 4.47
CA GLU A 222 1.96 18.85 5.89
C GLU A 222 3.22 19.38 6.61
N MET A 223 4.41 18.96 6.19
CA MET A 223 5.66 19.26 6.88
C MET A 223 6.69 20.00 6.02
N GLY A 224 6.46 20.15 4.71
CA GLY A 224 7.42 20.72 3.78
C GLY A 224 8.66 19.85 3.58
N LEU A 225 8.52 18.51 3.64
CA LEU A 225 9.63 17.59 3.43
C LEU A 225 10.14 17.66 2.00
N LYS A 226 11.43 17.46 1.84
CA LYS A 226 12.09 17.42 0.53
C LYS A 226 12.02 16.00 -0.03
N LEU A 227 11.46 15.88 -1.22
CA LEU A 227 11.42 14.62 -1.95
C LEU A 227 12.45 14.63 -3.07
N ASP A 228 13.01 13.48 -3.41
CA ASP A 228 13.78 13.30 -4.62
C ASP A 228 12.82 13.14 -5.81
N GLU A 229 12.69 14.16 -6.63
CA GLU A 229 11.75 14.18 -7.76
C GLU A 229 12.05 13.08 -8.80
N LYS A 230 13.28 12.57 -8.86
CA LYS A 230 13.61 11.43 -9.74
C LYS A 230 13.03 10.14 -9.19
N VAL A 231 13.12 9.93 -7.88
CA VAL A 231 12.52 8.79 -7.20
C VAL A 231 11.00 8.85 -7.32
N VAL A 232 10.39 10.02 -7.12
CA VAL A 232 8.95 10.21 -7.29
C VAL A 232 8.53 9.89 -8.72
N ALA A 233 9.19 10.46 -9.72
CA ALA A 233 8.83 10.26 -11.12
C ALA A 233 8.98 8.79 -11.57
N SER A 234 10.08 8.12 -11.20
CA SER A 234 10.30 6.71 -11.51
C SER A 234 9.26 5.81 -10.85
N SER A 235 8.87 6.13 -9.63
CA SER A 235 7.89 5.36 -8.86
C SER A 235 6.46 5.54 -9.41
N LEU A 236 6.08 6.77 -9.78
CA LEU A 236 4.79 7.02 -10.45
C LEU A 236 4.70 6.26 -11.79
N LEU A 237 5.77 6.32 -12.59
CA LEU A 237 5.85 5.57 -13.84
C LEU A 237 5.73 4.06 -13.60
N SER A 238 6.28 3.55 -12.50
CA SER A 238 6.16 2.14 -12.12
C SER A 238 4.70 1.76 -11.83
N ILE A 239 3.94 2.60 -11.11
CA ILE A 239 2.50 2.38 -10.88
C ILE A 239 1.74 2.43 -12.20
N GLN A 240 1.96 3.46 -13.03
CA GLN A 240 1.28 3.62 -14.31
C GLN A 240 1.48 2.41 -15.24
N ARG A 241 2.70 1.84 -15.25
CA ARG A 241 2.99 0.62 -16.02
C ARG A 241 2.25 -0.63 -15.52
N GLN A 242 1.76 -0.62 -14.30
CA GLN A 242 1.01 -1.71 -13.67
C GLN A 242 -0.51 -1.51 -13.76
N ARG A 243 -0.97 -0.38 -14.30
CA ARG A 243 -2.38 -0.06 -14.49
C ARG A 243 -2.97 -0.87 -15.64
N THR A 244 -4.20 -1.29 -15.48
CA THR A 244 -5.00 -1.96 -16.50
C THR A 244 -6.09 -1.02 -17.04
N PRO A 245 -6.71 -1.32 -18.19
CA PRO A 245 -7.68 -0.43 -18.80
C PRO A 245 -8.94 -0.11 -17.97
N ASP A 246 -9.23 -0.92 -16.94
CA ASP A 246 -10.37 -0.72 -16.03
C ASP A 246 -9.98 -0.01 -14.72
N GLU A 247 -8.81 0.63 -14.68
CA GLU A 247 -8.27 1.33 -13.53
C GLU A 247 -7.97 0.41 -12.33
N SER A 248 -7.82 -0.90 -12.59
CA SER A 248 -7.20 -1.80 -11.64
C SER A 248 -5.69 -1.84 -11.83
N TYR A 249 -5.00 -2.50 -10.92
CA TYR A 249 -3.54 -2.62 -10.98
C TYR A 249 -3.12 -4.05 -10.74
N VAL A 250 -2.17 -4.52 -11.55
CA VAL A 250 -1.55 -5.81 -11.30
C VAL A 250 -0.71 -5.78 -10.02
N TYR A 251 -0.46 -6.96 -9.47
CA TYR A 251 0.19 -7.10 -8.17
C TYR A 251 1.61 -6.52 -8.13
N SER A 252 2.42 -6.86 -9.13
CA SER A 252 3.80 -6.38 -9.26
C SER A 252 4.16 -6.12 -10.70
N HIS A 253 5.30 -5.50 -10.89
CA HIS A 253 5.85 -5.20 -12.21
C HIS A 253 5.89 -6.45 -13.11
N ASP A 254 6.26 -7.62 -12.58
CA ASP A 254 6.35 -8.87 -13.34
C ASP A 254 4.97 -9.45 -13.70
N HIS A 255 3.94 -9.16 -12.90
CA HIS A 255 2.58 -9.59 -13.19
C HIS A 255 1.96 -8.92 -14.42
N ARG A 256 2.61 -7.91 -15.00
CA ARG A 256 2.22 -7.34 -16.31
C ARG A 256 2.31 -8.38 -17.42
N TYR A 257 3.22 -9.34 -17.30
CA TYR A 257 3.38 -10.43 -18.28
C TYR A 257 2.42 -11.60 -18.02
N SER A 258 1.72 -11.59 -16.88
CA SER A 258 0.74 -12.58 -16.48
C SER A 258 -0.52 -11.92 -15.87
N PRO A 259 -1.22 -11.04 -16.62
CA PRO A 259 -2.32 -10.23 -16.06
C PRO A 259 -3.50 -11.10 -15.60
N ARG A 260 -3.66 -12.31 -16.18
CA ARG A 260 -4.72 -13.27 -15.78
C ARG A 260 -4.40 -14.06 -14.51
N SER A 261 -3.25 -13.85 -13.90
CA SER A 261 -2.90 -14.49 -12.62
C SER A 261 -4.02 -14.28 -11.58
N PRO A 262 -4.36 -15.31 -10.79
CA PRO A 262 -5.43 -15.20 -9.78
C PRO A 262 -5.30 -14.02 -8.83
N ILE A 263 -4.08 -13.61 -8.50
CA ILE A 263 -3.80 -12.46 -7.64
C ILE A 263 -4.22 -11.12 -8.27
N ASN A 264 -4.37 -11.06 -9.58
CA ASN A 264 -4.81 -9.86 -10.30
C ASN A 264 -6.31 -9.81 -10.54
N ARG A 265 -7.06 -10.87 -10.19
CA ARG A 265 -8.52 -10.86 -10.30
C ARG A 265 -9.12 -9.78 -9.40
N PRO A 266 -10.34 -9.29 -9.70
CA PRO A 266 -10.96 -8.20 -8.95
C PRO A 266 -10.88 -8.36 -7.43
N ALA A 267 -11.18 -9.55 -6.91
CA ALA A 267 -11.10 -9.81 -5.47
C ALA A 267 -9.70 -9.58 -4.87
N GLY A 268 -8.63 -9.84 -5.64
CA GLY A 268 -7.25 -9.60 -5.19
C GLY A 268 -6.77 -8.16 -5.43
N SER A 269 -7.45 -7.40 -6.28
CA SER A 269 -7.00 -6.06 -6.66
C SER A 269 -7.79 -4.92 -6.01
N LEU A 270 -8.91 -5.18 -5.34
CA LEU A 270 -9.83 -4.16 -4.82
C LEU A 270 -9.14 -3.09 -3.97
N ALA A 271 -8.46 -3.48 -2.90
CA ALA A 271 -7.82 -2.52 -2.00
C ALA A 271 -6.61 -1.85 -2.65
N ARG A 272 -5.79 -2.61 -3.40
CA ARG A 272 -4.61 -2.06 -4.04
C ARG A 272 -4.95 -1.07 -5.15
N SER A 273 -6.03 -1.29 -5.89
CA SER A 273 -6.47 -0.38 -6.94
C SER A 273 -6.89 0.98 -6.37
N GLN A 274 -7.57 0.99 -5.22
CA GLN A 274 -7.90 2.24 -4.56
C GLN A 274 -6.65 3.01 -4.12
N ALA A 275 -5.69 2.32 -3.49
CA ALA A 275 -4.44 2.95 -3.06
C ALA A 275 -3.66 3.53 -4.25
N CYS A 276 -3.59 2.81 -5.36
CA CYS A 276 -2.91 3.29 -6.57
C CYS A 276 -3.64 4.46 -7.23
N ASN A 277 -4.97 4.40 -7.34
CA ASN A 277 -5.77 5.49 -7.89
C ASN A 277 -5.64 6.75 -7.01
N ALA A 278 -5.77 6.64 -5.70
CA ALA A 278 -5.57 7.76 -4.79
C ALA A 278 -4.17 8.37 -4.97
N CYS A 279 -3.13 7.53 -5.00
CA CYS A 279 -1.76 7.98 -5.19
C CYS A 279 -1.56 8.75 -6.50
N LEU A 280 -1.99 8.19 -7.62
CA LEU A 280 -1.84 8.86 -8.92
C LEU A 280 -2.60 10.18 -8.97
N ARG A 281 -3.80 10.25 -8.40
CA ARG A 281 -4.60 11.46 -8.30
C ARG A 281 -3.91 12.54 -7.46
N ASP A 282 -3.38 12.20 -6.30
CA ASP A 282 -2.66 13.14 -5.43
C ASP A 282 -1.41 13.72 -6.10
N PHE A 283 -0.81 12.96 -7.02
CA PHE A 283 0.29 13.43 -7.86
C PHE A 283 -0.14 14.03 -9.21
N GLY A 284 -1.42 14.32 -9.40
CA GLY A 284 -1.93 15.11 -10.53
C GLY A 284 -2.26 14.31 -11.80
N ASP A 285 -2.48 13.00 -11.70
CA ASP A 285 -3.00 12.22 -12.84
C ASP A 285 -4.49 12.53 -13.04
N GLU A 286 -4.79 13.44 -13.96
CA GLU A 286 -6.14 13.90 -14.28
C GLU A 286 -7.07 12.80 -14.83
N THR A 287 -6.52 11.67 -15.25
CA THR A 287 -7.30 10.53 -15.71
C THR A 287 -7.99 9.78 -14.58
N ILE A 288 -7.53 9.98 -13.33
CA ILE A 288 -8.16 9.43 -12.13
C ILE A 288 -9.21 10.43 -11.63
N THR A 289 -10.39 10.33 -12.18
CA THR A 289 -11.54 11.19 -11.84
C THR A 289 -12.21 10.74 -10.53
N ASP A 290 -13.12 11.58 -10.02
CA ASP A 290 -14.00 11.21 -8.89
C ASP A 290 -14.82 9.96 -9.20
N GLU A 291 -15.27 9.80 -10.44
CA GLU A 291 -16.01 8.63 -10.87
C GLU A 291 -15.18 7.34 -10.75
N VAL A 292 -13.90 7.39 -11.12
CA VAL A 292 -12.98 6.25 -10.95
C VAL A 292 -12.85 5.89 -9.48
N ILE A 293 -12.60 6.88 -8.62
CA ILE A 293 -12.46 6.66 -7.16
C ILE A 293 -13.76 6.06 -6.59
N HIS A 294 -14.93 6.64 -6.90
CA HIS A 294 -16.22 6.15 -6.42
C HIS A 294 -16.51 4.73 -6.92
N THR A 295 -16.30 4.47 -8.21
CA THR A 295 -16.49 3.14 -8.79
C THR A 295 -15.70 2.06 -8.07
N TRP A 296 -14.43 2.34 -7.76
CA TRP A 296 -13.58 1.38 -7.05
C TRP A 296 -13.95 1.25 -5.57
N ALA A 297 -14.39 2.33 -4.91
CA ALA A 297 -14.92 2.27 -3.56
C ALA A 297 -16.20 1.43 -3.48
N GLU A 298 -17.13 1.62 -4.40
CA GLU A 298 -18.35 0.81 -4.49
C GLU A 298 -18.05 -0.66 -4.76
N ARG A 299 -17.18 -0.96 -5.72
CA ARG A 299 -16.73 -2.34 -5.99
C ARG A 299 -16.14 -3.01 -4.75
N PHE A 300 -15.44 -2.26 -3.92
CA PHE A 300 -14.90 -2.75 -2.65
C PHE A 300 -16.02 -3.08 -1.66
N LEU A 301 -16.99 -2.16 -1.48
CA LEU A 301 -18.12 -2.34 -0.58
C LEU A 301 -19.04 -3.48 -1.01
N GLN A 302 -19.31 -3.63 -2.31
CA GLN A 302 -20.09 -4.73 -2.87
C GLN A 302 -19.48 -6.12 -2.58
N ARG A 303 -18.20 -6.17 -2.24
CA ARG A 303 -17.50 -7.40 -1.86
C ARG A 303 -17.38 -7.62 -0.34
N GLU A 304 -18.26 -7.02 0.42
CA GLU A 304 -18.30 -7.14 1.88
C GLU A 304 -18.29 -8.60 2.36
N GLY A 305 -18.99 -9.50 1.67
CA GLY A 305 -18.96 -10.93 1.97
C GLY A 305 -17.55 -11.54 1.90
N PHE A 306 -16.73 -11.13 0.94
CA PHE A 306 -15.32 -11.53 0.85
C PHE A 306 -14.48 -10.91 1.97
N LEU A 307 -14.70 -9.65 2.27
CA LEU A 307 -14.01 -8.96 3.37
C LEU A 307 -14.34 -9.59 4.73
N SER A 308 -15.58 -10.06 4.90
CA SER A 308 -16.05 -10.72 6.11
C SER A 308 -15.42 -12.11 6.34
N ILE A 309 -14.84 -12.74 5.32
CA ILE A 309 -14.14 -14.05 5.49
C ILE A 309 -13.00 -13.91 6.51
N GLY A 310 -12.29 -12.79 6.52
CA GLY A 310 -11.25 -12.52 7.50
C GLY A 310 -11.73 -12.57 8.94
N ARG A 311 -12.95 -12.08 9.21
CA ARG A 311 -13.56 -12.07 10.54
C ARG A 311 -13.91 -13.48 11.04
N LYS A 312 -14.14 -14.44 10.12
CA LYS A 312 -14.53 -15.81 10.45
C LYS A 312 -13.34 -16.75 10.64
N ARG A 313 -12.14 -16.31 10.32
CA ARG A 313 -10.93 -17.10 10.54
C ARG A 313 -10.47 -16.93 11.98
N PRO A 314 -10.25 -18.04 12.71
CA PRO A 314 -9.67 -17.91 14.04
C PRO A 314 -8.29 -17.25 13.93
N VAL A 315 -8.12 -16.23 14.74
CA VAL A 315 -6.86 -15.51 14.95
C VAL A 315 -5.94 -16.38 15.82
N PRO A 316 -4.64 -16.17 15.84
CA PRO A 316 -3.91 -14.96 15.52
C PRO A 316 -3.31 -15.01 14.11
N HIS A 317 -3.40 -13.90 13.46
CA HIS A 317 -2.83 -13.79 12.13
C HIS A 317 -1.91 -12.59 12.08
#